data_18c9c18713690fbdc8a458a337c794a4
#
_entry.id   18c9c18713690fbdc8a458a337c794a4
#
_cell.length_a   1.000
_cell.length_b   1.000
_cell.length_c   1.000
_cell.angle_alpha   90.00
_cell.angle_beta   90.00
_cell.angle_gamma   90.00
#
_symmetry.space_group_name_H-M   'P 1'
#
loop_
_entity.id
_entity.type
_entity.pdbx_description
1 polymer ?
#
loop_
_entity_poly.entity_id
_entity_poly.type
_entity_poly.pdbx_seq_one_letter_code
_entity_poly.pdbx_strand_id
1 'polypeptide(L)'
;MVDSRQSDDGLLIRRRRACLGCERRFTTFERIETVPLVVVKRSGDREPFDADKVIAGLTLATKGRPVEADDLDRVAAAVGEALRAEGNEVSSDQVGRVVLEHLRELDVVAAVRFASVYKEFEDLADFERELDELMGPSRLTKSTEPKRP
;
A
#
# COMPACT_ATOMS: atom_id res chain seq x y z
N MET A 1 4.73 -27.82 30.03
CA MET A 1 5.39 -26.65 29.44
C MET A 1 6.61 -26.30 30.24
N VAL A 2 7.77 -26.27 29.61
CA VAL A 2 9.06 -26.09 30.32
C VAL A 2 9.52 -24.64 30.28
N ASP A 3 9.31 -23.95 29.16
CA ASP A 3 9.74 -22.56 28.95
C ASP A 3 8.89 -21.91 27.86
N SER A 4 8.70 -20.60 28.00
CA SER A 4 7.95 -19.80 27.04
C SER A 4 8.66 -18.46 26.85
N ARG A 5 8.98 -18.12 25.59
CA ARG A 5 9.65 -16.86 25.25
C ARG A 5 8.94 -16.20 24.07
N GLN A 6 8.84 -14.89 24.16
CA GLN A 6 8.31 -14.06 23.11
C GLN A 6 9.45 -13.60 22.20
N SER A 7 9.19 -13.51 20.88
CA SER A 7 10.14 -12.91 19.95
C SER A 7 10.25 -11.39 20.19
N ASP A 8 11.32 -10.79 19.67
CA ASP A 8 11.60 -9.36 19.84
C ASP A 8 10.48 -8.46 19.29
N ASP A 9 9.79 -8.90 18.26
CA ASP A 9 8.66 -8.18 17.66
C ASP A 9 7.29 -8.49 18.31
N GLY A 10 7.26 -9.40 19.27
CA GLY A 10 6.02 -9.79 19.95
C GLY A 10 5.05 -10.65 19.13
N LEU A 11 5.39 -10.98 17.88
CA LEU A 11 4.49 -11.69 16.95
C LEU A 11 4.59 -13.21 17.03
N LEU A 12 5.61 -13.71 17.71
CA LEU A 12 5.91 -15.14 17.81
C LEU A 12 6.16 -15.53 19.26
N ILE A 13 5.52 -16.58 19.69
CA ILE A 13 5.78 -17.19 21.02
C ILE A 13 6.41 -18.56 20.78
N ARG A 14 7.61 -18.73 21.28
CA ARG A 14 8.30 -20.01 21.30
C ARG A 14 8.05 -20.70 22.63
N ARG A 15 7.56 -21.95 22.59
CA ARG A 15 7.32 -22.74 23.78
C ARG A 15 8.11 -24.03 23.74
N ARG A 16 8.83 -24.32 24.81
CA ARG A 16 9.44 -25.63 25.03
C ARG A 16 8.47 -26.49 25.80
N ARG A 17 8.23 -27.69 25.30
CA ARG A 17 7.29 -28.63 25.90
C ARG A 17 7.95 -29.98 26.15
N ALA A 18 7.44 -30.71 27.13
CA ALA A 18 7.83 -32.08 27.37
C ALA A 18 6.59 -32.97 27.33
N CYS A 19 6.71 -34.11 26.64
CA CYS A 19 5.64 -35.10 26.62
C CYS A 19 5.58 -35.85 27.97
N LEU A 20 4.42 -35.86 28.58
CA LEU A 20 4.24 -36.54 29.86
C LEU A 20 4.32 -38.08 29.76
N GLY A 21 4.10 -38.62 28.57
CA GLY A 21 4.12 -40.06 28.33
C GLY A 21 5.50 -40.63 28.02
N CYS A 22 6.33 -39.93 27.26
CA CYS A 22 7.62 -40.41 26.78
C CYS A 22 8.80 -39.49 27.17
N GLU A 23 8.54 -38.45 27.91
CA GLU A 23 9.53 -37.46 28.37
C GLU A 23 10.28 -36.74 27.23
N ARG A 24 9.90 -36.94 25.96
CA ARG A 24 10.51 -36.27 24.82
C ARG A 24 10.24 -34.76 24.91
N ARG A 25 11.27 -33.96 24.68
CA ARG A 25 11.16 -32.51 24.61
C ARG A 25 10.99 -32.09 23.16
N PHE A 26 10.13 -31.10 22.94
CA PHE A 26 9.88 -30.52 21.63
C PHE A 26 9.56 -29.03 21.75
N THR A 27 9.72 -28.30 20.66
CA THR A 27 9.46 -26.87 20.60
C THR A 27 8.22 -26.63 19.74
N THR A 28 7.32 -25.79 20.23
CA THR A 28 6.17 -25.29 19.46
C THR A 28 6.25 -23.79 19.31
N PHE A 29 5.62 -23.29 18.24
CA PHE A 29 5.54 -21.85 17.98
C PHE A 29 4.08 -21.45 17.87
N GLU A 30 3.72 -20.34 18.53
CA GLU A 30 2.42 -19.70 18.35
C GLU A 30 2.66 -18.42 17.56
N ARG A 31 1.90 -18.24 16.49
CA ARG A 31 1.94 -17.05 15.64
C ARG A 31 0.57 -16.44 15.55
N ILE A 32 0.53 -15.13 15.40
CA ILE A 32 -0.71 -14.45 15.06
C ILE A 32 -1.05 -14.85 13.64
N GLU A 33 -2.21 -15.48 13.45
CA GLU A 33 -2.71 -15.79 12.13
C GLU A 33 -3.21 -14.51 11.48
N THR A 34 -2.48 -14.04 10.47
CA THR A 34 -2.90 -12.90 9.66
C THR A 34 -3.74 -13.43 8.51
N VAL A 35 -4.98 -12.95 8.42
CA VAL A 35 -5.81 -13.25 7.26
C VAL A 35 -5.19 -12.58 6.04
N PRO A 36 -4.88 -13.31 4.96
CA PRO A 36 -4.27 -12.70 3.78
C PRO A 36 -5.23 -11.71 3.12
N LEU A 37 -4.66 -10.57 2.72
CA LEU A 37 -5.39 -9.57 1.95
C LEU A 37 -5.49 -10.03 0.50
N VAL A 38 -6.70 -10.11 -0.02
CA VAL A 38 -6.97 -10.57 -1.39
C VAL A 38 -7.42 -9.39 -2.25
N VAL A 39 -6.86 -9.30 -3.44
CA VAL A 39 -7.25 -8.32 -4.46
C VAL A 39 -8.12 -8.99 -5.51
N VAL A 40 -9.29 -8.42 -5.74
CA VAL A 40 -10.21 -8.86 -6.81
C VAL A 40 -9.98 -7.95 -8.02
N LYS A 41 -9.53 -8.53 -9.11
CA LYS A 41 -9.30 -7.81 -10.38
C LYS A 41 -10.63 -7.50 -11.07
N ARG A 42 -10.61 -6.57 -12.02
CA ARG A 42 -11.78 -6.24 -12.86
C ARG A 42 -12.33 -7.46 -13.61
N SER A 43 -11.46 -8.40 -13.95
CA SER A 43 -11.86 -9.68 -14.57
C SER A 43 -12.60 -10.64 -13.63
N GLY A 44 -12.61 -10.35 -12.33
CA GLY A 44 -13.13 -11.23 -11.30
C GLY A 44 -12.10 -12.17 -10.71
N ASP A 45 -10.90 -12.24 -11.27
CA ASP A 45 -9.81 -13.05 -10.74
C ASP A 45 -9.35 -12.52 -9.38
N ARG A 46 -8.98 -13.45 -8.51
CA ARG A 46 -8.52 -13.16 -7.15
C ARG A 46 -7.04 -13.48 -7.04
N GLU A 47 -6.29 -12.56 -6.45
CA GLU A 47 -4.88 -12.78 -6.16
C GLU A 47 -4.52 -12.18 -4.80
N PRO A 48 -3.50 -12.73 -4.11
CA PRO A 48 -3.04 -12.09 -2.88
C PRO A 48 -2.46 -10.72 -3.17
N PHE A 49 -2.64 -9.80 -2.23
CA PHE A 49 -2.00 -8.48 -2.31
C PHE A 49 -0.48 -8.65 -2.32
N ASP A 50 0.17 -8.03 -3.28
CA ASP A 50 1.62 -8.11 -3.47
C ASP A 50 2.22 -6.70 -3.37
N ALA A 51 2.91 -6.44 -2.26
CA ALA A 51 3.57 -5.16 -2.02
C ALA A 51 4.67 -4.87 -3.06
N ASP A 52 5.33 -5.91 -3.58
CA ASP A 52 6.37 -5.75 -4.59
C ASP A 52 5.81 -5.20 -5.91
N LYS A 53 4.59 -5.56 -6.26
CA LYS A 53 3.90 -4.98 -7.43
C LYS A 53 3.60 -3.50 -7.23
N VAL A 54 3.21 -3.11 -6.01
CA VAL A 54 3.00 -1.71 -5.65
C VAL A 54 4.31 -0.94 -5.78
N ILE A 55 5.38 -1.47 -5.21
CA ILE A 55 6.72 -0.86 -5.27
C ILE A 55 7.18 -0.70 -6.73
N ALA A 56 6.98 -1.70 -7.57
CA ALA A 56 7.32 -1.63 -8.99
C ALA A 56 6.58 -0.49 -9.71
N GLY A 57 5.28 -0.35 -9.46
CA GLY A 57 4.48 0.74 -10.01
C GLY A 57 4.93 2.11 -9.51
N LEU A 58 5.23 2.21 -8.21
CA LEU A 58 5.74 3.43 -7.60
C LEU A 58 7.12 3.81 -8.16
N THR A 59 7.99 2.82 -8.37
CA THR A 59 9.32 3.04 -8.94
C THR A 59 9.24 3.67 -10.34
N LEU A 60 8.34 3.17 -11.18
CA LEU A 60 8.11 3.74 -12.50
C LEU A 60 7.57 5.17 -12.43
N ALA A 61 6.61 5.41 -11.55
CA ALA A 61 5.97 6.72 -11.40
C ALA A 61 6.93 7.77 -10.84
N THR A 62 7.88 7.37 -10.01
CA THR A 62 8.82 8.29 -9.34
C THR A 62 10.15 8.45 -10.07
N LYS A 63 10.30 7.83 -11.23
CA LYS A 63 11.54 7.92 -12.01
C LYS A 63 11.91 9.38 -12.30
N GLY A 64 13.14 9.75 -11.92
CA GLY A 64 13.62 11.11 -12.07
C GLY A 64 13.11 12.10 -11.03
N ARG A 65 12.37 11.62 -10.03
CA ARG A 65 11.88 12.47 -8.93
C ARG A 65 12.77 12.31 -7.69
N PRO A 66 12.83 13.32 -6.81
CA PRO A 66 13.64 13.27 -5.58
C PRO A 66 12.97 12.40 -4.51
N VAL A 67 12.76 11.14 -4.82
CA VAL A 67 12.12 10.15 -3.96
C VAL A 67 13.07 8.98 -3.80
N GLU A 68 13.31 8.57 -2.57
CA GLU A 68 14.22 7.48 -2.25
C GLU A 68 13.48 6.13 -2.16
N ALA A 69 14.22 5.03 -2.28
CA ALA A 69 13.67 3.68 -2.18
C ALA A 69 12.96 3.44 -0.84
N ASP A 70 13.49 3.99 0.26
CA ASP A 70 12.86 3.87 1.59
C ASP A 70 11.49 4.54 1.63
N ASP A 71 11.30 5.63 0.91
CA ASP A 71 10.00 6.30 0.80
C ASP A 71 8.98 5.40 0.12
N LEU A 72 9.40 4.68 -0.92
CA LEU A 72 8.55 3.74 -1.65
C LEU A 72 8.14 2.55 -0.78
N ASP A 73 9.07 2.02 0.01
CA ASP A 73 8.79 0.94 0.95
C ASP A 73 7.77 1.38 2.00
N ARG A 74 7.90 2.59 2.52
CA ARG A 74 6.96 3.15 3.48
C ARG A 74 5.57 3.36 2.89
N VAL A 75 5.51 3.85 1.67
CA VAL A 75 4.21 4.01 0.95
C VAL A 75 3.56 2.65 0.74
N ALA A 76 4.29 1.66 0.27
CA ALA A 76 3.75 0.32 0.04
C ALA A 76 3.21 -0.31 1.34
N ALA A 77 3.94 -0.15 2.45
CA ALA A 77 3.50 -0.63 3.77
C ALA A 77 2.23 0.10 4.23
N ALA A 78 2.18 1.42 4.08
CA ALA A 78 1.02 2.23 4.45
C ALA A 78 -0.22 1.87 3.62
N VAL A 79 -0.02 1.61 2.33
CA VAL A 79 -1.09 1.14 1.43
C VAL A 79 -1.66 -0.18 1.91
N GLY A 80 -0.79 -1.14 2.23
CA GLY A 80 -1.21 -2.44 2.74
C GLY A 80 -2.03 -2.33 4.03
N GLU A 81 -1.59 -1.50 4.96
CA GLU A 81 -2.31 -1.25 6.22
C GLU A 81 -3.66 -0.59 5.98
N ALA A 82 -3.72 0.42 5.13
CA ALA A 82 -4.96 1.12 4.80
C ALA A 82 -5.98 0.17 4.16
N LEU A 83 -5.53 -0.70 3.26
CA LEU A 83 -6.39 -1.69 2.62
C LEU A 83 -6.91 -2.73 3.61
N ARG A 84 -6.07 -3.21 4.52
CA ARG A 84 -6.49 -4.16 5.56
C ARG A 84 -7.53 -3.56 6.50
N ALA A 85 -7.45 -2.25 6.74
CA ALA A 85 -8.45 -1.55 7.54
C ALA A 85 -9.83 -1.51 6.84
N GLU A 86 -9.86 -1.56 5.50
CA GLU A 86 -11.11 -1.62 4.73
C GLU A 86 -11.73 -3.03 4.67
N GLY A 87 -10.92 -4.06 4.88
CA GLY A 87 -11.37 -5.45 4.87
C GLY A 87 -10.29 -6.42 4.40
N ASN A 88 -10.64 -7.69 4.30
CA ASN A 88 -9.73 -8.75 3.87
C ASN A 88 -9.75 -8.95 2.35
N GLU A 89 -10.71 -8.38 1.68
CA GLU A 89 -10.90 -8.46 0.25
C GLU A 89 -11.16 -7.06 -0.29
N VAL A 90 -10.34 -6.63 -1.23
CA VAL A 90 -10.40 -5.30 -1.83
C VAL A 90 -10.37 -5.42 -3.35
N SER A 91 -10.93 -4.43 -4.05
CA SER A 91 -10.86 -4.37 -5.51
C SER A 91 -9.53 -3.77 -5.95
N SER A 92 -9.12 -4.05 -7.19
CA SER A 92 -7.97 -3.40 -7.80
C SER A 92 -8.15 -1.88 -7.87
N ASP A 93 -9.39 -1.39 -8.02
CA ASP A 93 -9.70 0.03 -8.02
C ASP A 93 -9.46 0.67 -6.64
N GLN A 94 -9.79 -0.04 -5.57
CA GLN A 94 -9.48 0.40 -4.21
C GLN A 94 -7.98 0.49 -3.98
N VAL A 95 -7.22 -0.51 -4.46
CA VAL A 95 -5.76 -0.51 -4.38
C VAL A 95 -5.18 0.72 -5.07
N GLY A 96 -5.59 0.96 -6.31
CA GLY A 96 -5.12 2.12 -7.08
C GLY A 96 -5.46 3.45 -6.42
N ARG A 97 -6.67 3.58 -5.87
CA ARG A 97 -7.11 4.78 -5.15
C ARG A 97 -6.23 5.04 -3.91
N VAL A 98 -5.98 4.03 -3.11
CA VAL A 98 -5.17 4.15 -1.89
C VAL A 98 -3.71 4.47 -2.23
N VAL A 99 -3.15 3.81 -3.26
CA VAL A 99 -1.80 4.12 -3.75
C VAL A 99 -1.72 5.59 -4.18
N LEU A 100 -2.70 6.05 -4.94
CA LEU A 100 -2.72 7.43 -5.45
C LEU A 100 -2.80 8.45 -4.31
N GLU A 101 -3.61 8.20 -3.29
CA GLU A 101 -3.71 9.07 -2.11
C GLU A 101 -2.37 9.24 -1.40
N HIS A 102 -1.66 8.14 -1.18
CA HIS A 102 -0.35 8.17 -0.53
C HIS A 102 0.73 8.79 -1.42
N LEU A 103 0.71 8.47 -2.71
CA LEU A 103 1.67 9.00 -3.67
C LEU A 103 1.50 10.52 -3.85
N ARG A 104 0.27 11.01 -3.81
CA ARG A 104 -0.04 12.42 -3.86
C ARG A 104 0.65 13.22 -2.75
N GLU A 105 0.70 12.66 -1.54
CA GLU A 105 1.39 13.28 -0.41
C GLU A 105 2.91 13.27 -0.58
N LEU A 106 3.43 12.24 -1.24
CA LEU A 106 4.86 12.08 -1.45
C LEU A 106 5.38 12.95 -2.61
N ASP A 107 4.73 12.88 -3.76
CA ASP A 107 5.14 13.62 -4.97
C ASP A 107 3.96 13.74 -5.94
N VAL A 108 3.50 14.95 -6.17
CA VAL A 108 2.32 15.20 -7.02
C VAL A 108 2.55 14.80 -8.47
N VAL A 109 3.76 15.01 -9.01
CA VAL A 109 4.08 14.63 -10.39
C VAL A 109 4.03 13.11 -10.54
N ALA A 110 4.60 12.39 -9.59
CA ALA A 110 4.53 10.92 -9.57
C ALA A 110 3.07 10.44 -9.49
N ALA A 111 2.24 11.12 -8.69
CA ALA A 111 0.81 10.81 -8.59
C ALA A 111 0.09 10.94 -9.94
N VAL A 112 0.36 12.00 -10.70
CA VAL A 112 -0.22 12.20 -12.04
C VAL A 112 0.23 11.10 -13.00
N ARG A 113 1.52 10.74 -12.97
CA ARG A 113 2.05 9.65 -13.80
C ARG A 113 1.40 8.31 -13.48
N PHE A 114 1.27 8.01 -12.21
CA PHE A 114 0.60 6.78 -11.76
C PHE A 114 -0.85 6.76 -12.19
N ALA A 115 -1.57 7.86 -11.96
CA ALA A 115 -2.97 7.99 -12.34
C ALA A 115 -3.17 7.83 -13.84
N SER A 116 -2.27 8.35 -14.67
CA SER A 116 -2.38 8.27 -16.13
C SER A 116 -2.37 6.83 -16.64
N VAL A 117 -1.59 5.96 -15.99
CA VAL A 117 -1.53 4.54 -16.34
C VAL A 117 -2.69 3.77 -15.71
N TYR A 118 -2.92 4.00 -14.42
CA TYR A 118 -3.95 3.32 -13.66
C TYR A 118 -5.37 3.61 -14.18
N LYS A 119 -5.65 4.88 -14.49
CA LYS A 119 -6.96 5.34 -15.00
C LYS A 119 -7.07 5.30 -16.54
N GLU A 120 -6.02 4.86 -17.21
CA GLU A 120 -5.97 4.73 -18.68
C GLU A 120 -6.35 6.03 -19.40
N PHE A 121 -5.64 7.12 -19.11
CA PHE A 121 -5.88 8.41 -19.77
C PHE A 121 -5.74 8.32 -21.28
N GLU A 122 -6.68 8.90 -22.00
CA GLU A 122 -6.73 8.89 -23.45
C GLU A 122 -6.42 10.27 -24.07
N ASP A 123 -6.70 11.35 -23.34
CA ASP A 123 -6.53 12.71 -23.85
C ASP A 123 -6.10 13.69 -22.77
N LEU A 124 -5.86 14.95 -23.15
CA LEU A 124 -5.44 16.00 -22.24
C LEU A 124 -6.51 16.39 -21.23
N ALA A 125 -7.80 16.22 -21.56
CA ALA A 125 -8.89 16.50 -20.64
C ALA A 125 -8.85 15.57 -19.42
N ASP A 126 -8.40 14.32 -19.61
CA ASP A 126 -8.23 13.37 -18.52
C ASP A 126 -7.14 13.85 -17.55
N PHE A 127 -6.03 14.39 -18.06
CA PHE A 127 -4.98 14.98 -17.25
C PHE A 127 -5.47 16.21 -16.48
N GLU A 128 -6.23 17.09 -17.13
CA GLU A 128 -6.78 18.28 -16.49
C GLU A 128 -7.69 17.91 -15.32
N ARG A 129 -8.57 16.94 -15.51
CA ARG A 129 -9.45 16.46 -14.44
C ARG A 129 -8.67 15.88 -13.27
N GLU A 130 -7.64 15.10 -13.55
CA GLU A 130 -6.79 14.52 -12.52
C GLU A 130 -6.02 15.61 -11.75
N LEU A 131 -5.51 16.61 -12.44
CA LEU A 131 -4.84 17.75 -11.81
C LEU A 131 -5.79 18.51 -10.90
N ASP A 132 -7.02 18.73 -11.32
CA ASP A 132 -8.04 19.41 -10.52
C ASP A 132 -8.38 18.61 -9.24
N GLU A 133 -8.50 17.30 -9.36
CA GLU A 133 -8.75 16.41 -8.22
C GLU A 133 -7.56 16.41 -7.24
N LEU A 134 -6.34 16.32 -7.76
CA LEU A 134 -5.12 16.26 -6.94
C LEU A 134 -4.78 17.57 -6.27
N MET A 135 -4.96 18.68 -6.97
CA MET A 135 -4.62 20.02 -6.48
C MET A 135 -5.76 20.67 -5.70
N GLY A 136 -6.97 20.20 -5.88
CA GLY A 136 -8.16 20.75 -5.26
C GLY A 136 -8.57 22.13 -5.80
N PRO A 137 -9.74 22.65 -5.35
CA PRO A 137 -10.28 23.93 -5.85
C PRO A 137 -9.38 25.13 -5.60
N SER A 138 -8.52 25.10 -4.59
CA SER A 138 -7.63 26.21 -4.23
C SER A 138 -6.63 26.57 -5.33
N ARG A 139 -6.25 25.61 -6.18
CA ARG A 139 -5.38 25.85 -7.32
C ARG A 139 -6.05 26.73 -8.38
N LEU A 140 -7.30 26.42 -8.72
CA LEU A 140 -8.09 27.17 -9.69
C LEU A 140 -8.29 28.62 -9.25
N THR A 141 -8.52 28.84 -7.97
CA THR A 141 -8.66 30.17 -7.38
C THR A 141 -7.39 31.00 -7.51
N LYS A 142 -6.23 30.39 -7.33
CA LYS A 142 -4.93 31.06 -7.45
C LYS A 142 -4.57 31.41 -8.88
N SER A 143 -4.98 30.59 -9.84
CA SER A 143 -4.67 30.80 -11.26
C SER A 143 -5.59 31.81 -11.92
N THR A 144 -6.73 32.11 -11.33
CA THR A 144 -7.72 33.06 -11.88
C THR A 144 -7.64 34.46 -11.29
N GLU A 145 -6.85 34.68 -10.26
CA GLU A 145 -6.62 36.04 -9.78
C GLU A 145 -5.79 36.81 -10.80
N PRO A 146 -6.38 37.82 -11.46
CA PRO A 146 -5.61 38.65 -12.34
C PRO A 146 -4.56 39.40 -11.54
N LYS A 147 -3.30 39.32 -11.96
CA LYS A 147 -2.26 40.18 -11.42
C LYS A 147 -2.70 41.61 -11.62
N ARG A 148 -2.96 42.30 -10.55
CA ARG A 148 -3.21 43.73 -10.64
C ARG A 148 -1.93 44.46 -11.03
N PRO A 149 -2.02 45.42 -11.95
CA PRO A 149 -0.86 46.24 -12.31
C PRO A 149 -0.34 47.05 -11.14
#